data_adb91ca1963eeb8f308848d13e8c77f3
#
_entry.id   adb91ca1963eeb8f308848d13e8c77f3
#
_cell.length_a   1.000
_cell.length_b   1.000
_cell.length_c   1.000
_cell.angle_alpha   90.00
_cell.angle_beta   90.00
_cell.angle_gamma   90.00
#
_symmetry.space_group_name_H-M   'P 1'
#
loop_
_entity.id
_entity.type
_entity.pdbx_description
1 polymer ?
#
loop_
_entity_poly.entity_id
_entity_poly.type
_entity_poly.pdbx_seq_one_letter_code
_entity_poly.pdbx_strand_id
1 'polypeptide(L)' 'MDALTLVITILQLLCGLAVIVIVLFQSG' A
#
# COMPACT_ATOMS: atom_id res chain seq x y z
N MET A 1 4.42 15.37 -14.97
CA MET A 1 4.34 14.18 -14.11
C MET A 1 5.68 13.88 -13.51
N ASP A 2 5.76 13.91 -12.19
CA ASP A 2 7.01 13.68 -11.48
C ASP A 2 7.16 12.20 -11.15
N ALA A 3 8.31 11.65 -11.52
CA ALA A 3 8.58 10.25 -11.19
C ALA A 3 8.56 10.03 -9.68
N LEU A 4 9.00 11.03 -8.93
CA LEU A 4 8.98 10.95 -7.47
C LEU A 4 7.56 10.82 -6.94
N THR A 5 6.65 11.61 -7.46
CA THR A 5 5.24 11.54 -7.04
C THR A 5 4.64 10.18 -7.39
N LEU A 6 4.98 9.64 -8.54
CA LEU A 6 4.51 8.32 -8.94
C LEU A 6 5.00 7.24 -7.99
N VAL A 7 6.27 7.27 -7.63
CA VAL A 7 6.85 6.27 -6.73
C VAL A 7 6.19 6.34 -5.37
N ILE A 8 5.98 7.55 -4.84
CA ILE A 8 5.35 7.72 -3.54
C ILE A 8 3.91 7.21 -3.57
N THR A 9 3.18 7.50 -4.63
CA THR A 9 1.79 7.04 -4.75
C THR A 9 1.71 5.52 -4.81
N ILE A 10 2.58 4.90 -5.57
CA ILE A 10 2.61 3.43 -5.67
C ILE A 10 2.97 2.81 -4.31
N LEU A 11 3.94 3.40 -3.62
CA LEU A 11 4.33 2.93 -2.29
C LEU A 11 3.18 3.03 -1.31
N GLN A 12 2.43 4.11 -1.33
CA GLN A 12 1.29 4.29 -0.45
C GLN A 12 0.20 3.25 -0.73
N LEU A 13 -0.07 3.01 -2.00
CA LEU A 13 -1.09 2.02 -2.37
C LEU A 13 -0.67 0.61 -1.94
N LEU A 14 0.60 0.28 -2.14
CA LEU A 14 1.12 -1.03 -1.75
C LEU A 14 1.06 -1.22 -0.25
N CYS A 15 1.46 -0.20 0.51
CA CYS A 15 1.43 -0.28 1.97
C CYS A 15 0.00 -0.42 2.49
N GLY A 16 -0.92 0.36 1.94
CA GLY A 16 -2.32 0.29 2.35
C GLY A 16 -2.92 -1.09 2.11
N LEU A 17 -2.68 -1.65 0.94
CA LEU A 17 -3.18 -2.98 0.61
C LEU A 17 -2.53 -4.05 1.49
N ALA A 18 -1.24 -3.92 1.78
CA ALA A 18 -0.54 -4.86 2.64
C ALA A 18 -1.14 -4.88 4.03
N VAL A 19 -1.44 -3.72 4.58
CA VAL A 19 -2.04 -3.63 5.92
C VAL A 19 -3.41 -4.29 5.94
N ILE A 20 -4.21 -4.04 4.92
CA ILE A 20 -5.55 -4.65 4.83
C ILE A 20 -5.44 -6.17 4.77
N VAL A 21 -4.51 -6.69 3.98
CA VAL A 21 -4.32 -8.14 3.84
C VAL A 21 -3.86 -8.75 5.16
N ILE A 22 -2.94 -8.08 5.86
CA ILE A 22 -2.44 -8.57 7.14
C ILE A 22 -3.57 -8.61 8.17
N VAL A 23 -4.38 -7.58 8.24
CA VAL A 23 -5.51 -7.52 9.17
C VAL A 23 -6.50 -8.64 8.85
N LEU A 24 -6.76 -8.90 7.58
CA LEU A 24 -7.66 -9.98 7.18
C LEU A 24 -7.13 -11.35 7.62
N PHE A 25 -5.84 -11.55 7.51
CA PHE A 25 -5.21 -12.81 7.92
C PHE A 25 -5.29 -13.01 9.43
N GLN A 26 -5.08 -11.94 10.19
CA GLN A 26 -5.11 -12.03 11.65
C GLN A 26 -6.53 -12.07 12.20
N SER A 27 -7.47 -11.50 11.47
CA SER A 27 -8.86 -11.47 11.92
C SER A 27 -9.59 -12.79 11.70
N GLY A 28 -9.02 -13.65 10.90
CA GLY A 28 -9.61 -14.96 10.67
C GLY A 28 -9.35 -15.86 11.85
#